data_715187117312630bc0caf30df93b8c30
#
_entry.id   715187117312630bc0caf30df93b8c30
#
_cell.length_a   1.000
_cell.length_b   1.000
_cell.length_c   1.000
_cell.angle_alpha   90.00
_cell.angle_beta   90.00
_cell.angle_gamma   90.00
#
_symmetry.space_group_name_H-M   'P 1'
#
loop_
_entity.id
_entity.type
_entity.pdbx_description
1 polymer ?
#
loop_
_entity_poly.entity_id
_entity_poly.type
_entity_poly.pdbx_seq_one_letter_code
_entity_poly.pdbx_strand_id
1 'polypeptide(L)' 'MTYAEAIKTLRKKMLITQTELAAQLGVAFVSVNRWENGSYEPTMKAKRKLAPLFEKYDIEVE' A
#
# COMPACT_ATOMS: atom_id res chain seq x y z
N MET A 1 -6.96 2.87 -10.36
CA MET A 1 -6.73 3.59 -9.10
C MET A 1 -5.33 4.14 -9.05
N THR A 2 -5.14 5.26 -8.36
CA THR A 2 -3.81 5.72 -8.00
C THR A 2 -3.24 4.82 -6.90
N TYR A 3 -1.93 4.90 -6.66
CA TYR A 3 -1.35 4.14 -5.56
C TYR A 3 -1.95 4.53 -4.21
N ALA A 4 -2.24 5.83 -4.01
CA ALA A 4 -2.86 6.28 -2.76
C ALA A 4 -4.20 5.56 -2.52
N GLU A 5 -5.05 5.55 -3.52
CA GLU A 5 -6.35 4.88 -3.45
C GLU A 5 -6.21 3.37 -3.30
N ALA A 6 -5.30 2.79 -4.08
CA ALA A 6 -5.09 1.34 -4.09
C ALA A 6 -4.61 0.83 -2.73
N ILE A 7 -3.68 1.55 -2.10
CA ILE A 7 -3.15 1.16 -0.80
C ILE A 7 -4.22 1.25 0.29
N LYS A 8 -5.04 2.31 0.27
CA LYS A 8 -6.17 2.42 1.20
C LYS A 8 -7.15 1.27 1.01
N THR A 9 -7.48 0.97 -0.25
CA THR A 9 -8.40 -0.11 -0.59
C THR A 9 -7.86 -1.45 -0.13
N LEU A 10 -6.57 -1.70 -0.38
CA LEU A 10 -5.90 -2.91 0.07
C LEU A 10 -6.02 -3.08 1.59
N ARG A 11 -5.68 -2.02 2.33
CA ARG A 11 -5.73 -2.05 3.78
C ARG A 11 -7.14 -2.37 4.30
N LYS A 12 -8.15 -1.74 3.68
CA LYS A 12 -9.55 -1.97 4.06
C LYS A 12 -9.97 -3.40 3.77
N LYS A 13 -9.56 -3.96 2.65
CA LYS A 13 -9.86 -5.35 2.30
C LYS A 13 -9.17 -6.33 3.23
N MET A 14 -7.95 -6.01 3.66
CA MET A 14 -7.20 -6.83 4.60
C MET A 14 -7.64 -6.64 6.04
N LEU A 15 -8.41 -5.57 6.33
CA LEU A 15 -8.85 -5.22 7.67
C LEU A 15 -7.68 -4.98 8.63
N ILE A 16 -6.69 -4.24 8.15
CA ILE A 16 -5.49 -3.92 8.93
C ILE A 16 -5.26 -2.41 8.99
N THR A 17 -4.48 -2.00 9.98
CA THR A 17 -4.09 -0.61 10.17
C THR A 17 -2.90 -0.25 9.28
N GLN A 18 -2.60 1.05 9.17
CA GLN A 18 -1.40 1.51 8.46
C GLN A 18 -0.13 0.92 9.09
N THR A 19 -0.07 0.85 10.41
CA THR A 19 1.08 0.28 11.12
C THR A 19 1.26 -1.19 10.78
N GLU A 20 0.17 -1.94 10.72
CA GLU A 20 0.22 -3.36 10.39
C GLU A 20 0.68 -3.58 8.95
N LEU A 21 0.18 -2.77 8.02
CA LEU A 21 0.62 -2.87 6.64
C LEU A 21 2.10 -2.52 6.51
N ALA A 22 2.55 -1.47 7.18
CA ALA A 22 3.95 -1.09 7.19
C ALA A 22 4.85 -2.23 7.68
N ALA A 23 4.43 -2.93 8.74
CA ALA A 23 5.15 -4.07 9.25
C ALA A 23 5.23 -5.21 8.23
N GLN A 24 4.15 -5.50 7.53
CA GLN A 24 4.12 -6.53 6.49
C GLN A 24 5.06 -6.19 5.32
N LEU A 25 5.13 -4.91 4.97
CA LEU A 25 5.98 -4.46 3.86
C LEU A 25 7.42 -4.21 4.28
N GLY A 26 7.71 -4.21 5.58
CA GLY A 26 9.03 -3.92 6.09
C GLY A 26 9.44 -2.46 5.90
N VAL A 27 8.48 -1.54 6.00
CA VAL A 27 8.71 -0.10 5.86
C VAL A 27 8.22 0.63 7.11
N ALA A 28 8.60 1.90 7.23
CA ALA A 28 8.13 2.73 8.32
C ALA A 28 6.66 3.10 8.16
N PHE A 29 5.95 3.25 9.28
CA PHE A 29 4.55 3.72 9.27
C PHE A 29 4.39 5.00 8.46
N VAL A 30 5.32 5.94 8.61
CA VAL A 30 5.24 7.24 7.91
C VAL A 30 5.23 7.06 6.40
N SER A 31 5.87 6.03 5.87
CA SER A 31 5.87 5.74 4.44
C SER A 31 4.48 5.40 3.95
N VAL A 32 3.79 4.49 4.65
CA VAL A 32 2.41 4.12 4.29
C VAL A 32 1.50 5.32 4.38
N ASN A 33 1.64 6.11 5.44
CA ASN A 33 0.84 7.32 5.63
C ASN A 33 1.02 8.31 4.48
N ARG A 34 2.28 8.56 4.07
CA ARG A 34 2.59 9.47 2.96
C ARG A 34 2.04 8.96 1.63
N TRP A 35 2.12 7.65 1.38
CA TRP A 35 1.57 7.07 0.17
C TRP A 35 0.06 7.26 0.11
N GLU A 36 -0.63 7.03 1.22
CA GLU A 36 -2.09 7.16 1.28
C GLU A 36 -2.55 8.62 1.16
N ASN A 37 -1.73 9.56 1.62
CA ASN A 37 -2.01 10.99 1.46
C ASN A 37 -1.71 11.51 0.05
N GLY A 38 -1.05 10.69 -0.78
CA GLY A 38 -0.65 11.12 -2.11
C GLY A 38 0.58 12.01 -2.13
N SER A 39 1.26 12.19 -0.99
CA SER A 39 2.47 13.03 -0.89
C SER A 39 3.66 12.40 -1.60
N TYR A 40 3.76 11.09 -1.57
CA TYR A 40 4.84 10.33 -2.21
C TYR A 40 4.29 9.06 -2.83
N GLU A 41 4.88 8.65 -3.95
CA GLU A 41 4.62 7.36 -4.53
C GLU A 41 5.53 6.31 -3.89
N PRO A 42 5.08 5.05 -3.77
CA PRO A 42 5.95 3.99 -3.26
C PRO A 42 7.21 3.84 -4.12
N THR A 43 8.31 3.48 -3.49
CA THR A 43 9.54 3.14 -4.22
C THR A 43 9.32 1.88 -5.04
N MET A 44 10.22 1.62 -5.99
CA MET A 44 10.15 0.40 -6.80
C MET A 44 10.17 -0.86 -5.92
N LYS A 45 11.00 -0.85 -4.88
CA LYS A 45 11.08 -1.97 -3.93
C LYS A 45 9.73 -2.19 -3.24
N ALA A 46 9.08 -1.12 -2.80
CA ALA A 46 7.76 -1.20 -2.17
C ALA A 46 6.70 -1.65 -3.17
N LYS A 47 6.75 -1.15 -4.40
CA LYS A 47 5.82 -1.56 -5.46
C LYS A 47 5.90 -3.07 -5.72
N ARG A 48 7.10 -3.64 -5.71
CA ARG A 48 7.29 -5.07 -5.89
C ARG A 48 6.65 -5.89 -4.77
N LYS A 49 6.69 -5.37 -3.55
CA LYS A 49 6.05 -6.03 -2.41
C LYS A 49 4.54 -5.87 -2.43
N LEU A 50 4.05 -4.74 -2.94
CA LEU A 50 2.62 -4.48 -3.04
C LEU A 50 1.96 -5.26 -4.17
N ALA A 51 2.66 -5.47 -5.26
CA ALA A 51 2.08 -6.10 -6.45
C ALA A 51 1.37 -7.44 -6.16
N PRO A 52 1.98 -8.41 -5.46
CA PRO A 52 1.27 -9.66 -5.17
C PRO A 52 0.05 -9.47 -4.27
N LEU A 53 0.06 -8.47 -3.40
CA LEU A 53 -1.08 -8.17 -2.55
C LEU A 53 -2.22 -7.55 -3.37
N PHE A 54 -1.90 -6.63 -4.27
CA PHE A 54 -2.90 -6.05 -5.16
C PHE A 54 -3.53 -7.14 -6.03
N GLU A 55 -2.73 -8.04 -6.56
CA GLU A 55 -3.22 -9.15 -7.37
C GLU A 55 -4.14 -10.06 -6.56
N LYS A 56 -3.73 -10.40 -5.35
CA LYS A 56 -4.52 -11.26 -4.46
C LYS A 56 -5.89 -10.66 -4.15
N TYR A 57 -5.96 -9.36 -3.97
CA TYR A 57 -7.20 -8.68 -3.61
C TYR A 57 -7.88 -8.00 -4.80
N ASP A 58 -7.43 -8.32 -6.00
CA ASP A 58 -8.04 -7.84 -7.26
C ASP A 58 -8.09 -6.32 -7.34
N ILE A 59 -6.95 -5.69 -7.07
CA ILE A 59 -6.79 -4.24 -7.11
C ILE A 59 -5.90 -3.88 -8.29
N GLU A 60 -6.38 -3.02 -9.18
CA GLU A 60 -5.62 -2.52 -10.32
C GLU A 60 -5.07 -1.13 -10.04
N VAL A 61 -3.80 -0.92 -10.34
CA VAL A 61 -3.11 0.35 -10.16
C VAL A 61 -2.61 0.85 -11.51
N GLU A 62 -2.85 2.12 -11.78
CA GLU A 62 -2.41 2.76 -13.01
C GLU A 62 -0.94 3.14 -12.98
#